data_86c14697d40fa22d81c10f3e002558f8
#
_entry.id   86c14697d40fa22d81c10f3e002558f8
#
_cell.length_a   1.000
_cell.length_b   1.000
_cell.length_c   1.000
_cell.angle_alpha   90.00
_cell.angle_beta   90.00
_cell.angle_gamma   90.00
#
_symmetry.space_group_name_H-M   'P 1'
#
loop_
_entity.id
_entity.type
_entity.pdbx_description
1 polymer ?
#
loop_
_entity_poly.entity_id
_entity_poly.type
_entity_poly.pdbx_seq_one_letter_code
_entity_poly.pdbx_strand_id
1 'polypeptide(L)'
;MLDEMREECGVFGISCNQSAAFNSILALHALQHRGQESFGVVTSNNDKLHSYHFQGQVSSVFDDIDEIKKSLPGGCAIGHVRYSTSGNKFGVQPMFSKSGKFGDFAIAHNGNLINISPIREQLIKQECVFQSDIDTEVVVHLTASGEKDSFLESFIYALKQIQGAYSFVAINQEVVIGVRDSSGIRPLVLGKLNGSYVLASETCALDIINAEFVREIEPGELVTISSGSKLASMFPFPQQKSSFCIFEYVYFSRPDSIMENRSIYDTRKEIGRILAEESPPKNNVDMVVPIPDSGIPAAIGYAKHSGLPMELGIIRNHYIGRTFIQPTAEVRKVRIKLKFNANKHTLKGKNIILIDDSIVRGSTLTNIIVMLKDAGVKEIHLKISSPPIKHSCFYGIDTPECKDLIAANKSVKEIKEIIGVDSLAFLSIDGLYQAVKGEVRNNAIPQYCDACFTGDYPIGK
;
A
#
# COMPACT_ATOMS: atom_id res chain seq x y z
N MET A 1 14.05 12.43 1.34
CA MET A 1 13.17 11.30 1.01
C MET A 1 13.82 10.02 1.47
N LEU A 2 13.10 9.10 2.10
CA LEU A 2 13.62 7.80 2.52
C LEU A 2 13.74 6.89 1.29
N ASP A 3 14.63 5.90 1.35
CA ASP A 3 14.94 4.96 0.26
C ASP A 3 13.90 3.83 0.08
N GLU A 4 12.76 3.92 0.70
CA GLU A 4 11.74 2.87 0.70
C GLU A 4 10.64 3.25 -0.30
N MET A 5 10.17 2.31 -1.11
CA MET A 5 8.91 2.44 -1.84
C MET A 5 7.78 2.53 -0.82
N ARG A 6 6.76 3.33 -1.12
CA ARG A 6 5.65 3.52 -0.21
C ARG A 6 4.35 3.41 -0.96
N GLU A 7 3.40 2.74 -0.36
CA GLU A 7 2.02 2.81 -0.80
C GLU A 7 1.40 4.13 -0.36
N GLU A 8 0.49 4.65 -1.16
CA GLU A 8 -0.01 6.00 -0.98
C GLU A 8 -1.29 6.08 -0.18
N CYS A 9 -2.10 5.00 -0.07
CA CYS A 9 -3.43 5.08 0.52
C CYS A 9 -3.99 3.74 1.00
N GLY A 10 -4.92 3.81 1.97
CA GLY A 10 -5.80 2.72 2.36
C GLY A 10 -7.22 3.23 2.53
N VAL A 11 -8.21 2.46 2.08
CA VAL A 11 -9.64 2.80 2.15
C VAL A 11 -10.39 1.83 3.04
N PHE A 12 -11.47 2.35 3.65
CA PHE A 12 -12.41 1.61 4.48
C PHE A 12 -13.84 2.10 4.24
N GLY A 13 -14.83 1.21 4.32
CA GLY A 13 -16.25 1.55 4.25
C GLY A 13 -17.08 0.60 5.12
N ILE A 14 -18.11 1.09 5.77
CA ILE A 14 -19.04 0.28 6.57
C ILE A 14 -20.45 0.85 6.47
N SER A 15 -21.45 -0.03 6.42
CA SER A 15 -22.85 0.35 6.33
C SER A 15 -23.70 -0.30 7.43
N CYS A 16 -24.71 0.44 7.89
CA CYS A 16 -25.70 -0.04 8.87
C CYS A 16 -25.10 -0.55 10.20
N ASN A 17 -24.14 0.18 10.76
CA ASN A 17 -23.45 -0.18 12.01
C ASN A 17 -23.48 0.98 13.01
N GLN A 18 -24.00 0.74 14.22
CA GLN A 18 -24.10 1.78 15.26
C GLN A 18 -22.75 2.37 15.69
N SER A 19 -21.66 1.64 15.48
CA SER A 19 -20.29 2.05 15.80
C SER A 19 -19.49 2.37 14.52
N ALA A 20 -20.13 2.84 13.45
CA ALA A 20 -19.48 3.05 12.15
C ALA A 20 -18.23 3.94 12.25
N ALA A 21 -18.29 5.07 12.94
CA ALA A 21 -17.17 5.97 13.17
C ALA A 21 -16.01 5.29 13.90
N PHE A 22 -16.31 4.59 15.01
CA PHE A 22 -15.30 3.89 15.80
C PHE A 22 -14.61 2.76 15.02
N ASN A 23 -15.40 1.92 14.36
CA ASN A 23 -14.87 0.83 13.54
C ASN A 23 -14.03 1.36 12.39
N SER A 24 -14.40 2.50 11.80
CA SER A 24 -13.59 3.17 10.76
C SER A 24 -12.22 3.60 11.30
N ILE A 25 -12.18 4.23 12.48
CA ILE A 25 -10.93 4.67 13.11
C ILE A 25 -10.02 3.45 13.41
N LEU A 26 -10.56 2.37 13.96
CA LEU A 26 -9.78 1.15 14.23
C LEU A 26 -9.26 0.50 12.94
N ALA A 27 -10.11 0.38 11.93
CA ALA A 27 -9.71 -0.18 10.63
C ALA A 27 -8.63 0.67 9.95
N LEU A 28 -8.76 2.00 9.98
CA LEU A 28 -7.74 2.90 9.45
C LEU A 28 -6.43 2.82 10.24
N HIS A 29 -6.48 2.58 11.55
CA HIS A 29 -5.28 2.30 12.34
C HIS A 29 -4.57 1.02 11.87
N ALA A 30 -5.33 -0.05 11.58
CA ALA A 30 -4.75 -1.27 11.01
C ALA A 30 -4.13 -1.03 9.62
N LEU A 31 -4.69 -0.09 8.83
CA LEU A 31 -4.20 0.31 7.52
C LEU A 31 -3.12 1.42 7.56
N GLN A 32 -2.65 1.82 8.76
CA GLN A 32 -1.71 2.94 8.92
C GLN A 32 -0.37 2.76 8.18
N HIS A 33 0.04 1.51 7.90
CA HIS A 33 1.23 1.22 7.10
C HIS A 33 1.11 1.74 5.66
N ARG A 34 -0.12 1.83 5.12
CA ARG A 34 -0.44 2.34 3.79
C ARG A 34 -0.43 3.87 3.71
N GLY A 35 -0.72 4.57 4.81
CA GLY A 35 -0.73 6.03 4.83
C GLY A 35 -0.49 6.59 6.22
N GLN A 36 0.46 7.53 6.38
CA GLN A 36 0.90 7.99 7.71
C GLN A 36 0.91 9.51 7.86
N GLU A 37 0.51 10.26 6.83
CA GLU A 37 0.56 11.72 6.87
C GLU A 37 -0.77 12.35 7.28
N SER A 38 -1.87 11.74 6.85
CA SER A 38 -3.20 12.21 7.22
C SER A 38 -4.20 11.06 7.16
N PHE A 39 -5.34 11.24 7.82
CA PHE A 39 -6.48 10.37 7.69
C PHE A 39 -7.78 11.18 7.76
N GLY A 40 -8.86 10.59 7.28
CA GLY A 40 -10.18 11.16 7.41
C GLY A 40 -11.27 10.09 7.46
N VAL A 41 -12.38 10.48 8.07
CA VAL A 41 -13.61 9.67 8.16
C VAL A 41 -14.78 10.56 7.80
N VAL A 42 -15.69 10.03 6.97
CA VAL A 42 -16.98 10.66 6.68
C VAL A 42 -18.08 9.69 7.08
N THR A 43 -19.05 10.16 7.87
CA THR A 43 -20.21 9.36 8.27
C THR A 43 -21.51 9.93 7.70
N SER A 44 -22.52 9.09 7.56
CA SER A 44 -23.88 9.45 7.17
C SER A 44 -24.88 9.05 8.25
N ASN A 45 -25.74 9.99 8.65
CA ASN A 45 -26.87 9.76 9.55
C ASN A 45 -28.25 9.76 8.84
N ASN A 46 -28.26 9.56 7.51
CA ASN A 46 -29.37 9.62 6.57
C ASN A 46 -29.85 11.05 6.22
N ASP A 47 -29.59 12.06 7.06
CA ASP A 47 -29.97 13.47 6.80
C ASP A 47 -28.84 14.23 6.11
N LYS A 48 -27.64 14.03 6.60
CA LYS A 48 -26.43 14.72 6.11
C LYS A 48 -25.15 13.90 6.36
N LEU A 49 -24.08 14.30 5.70
CA LEU A 49 -22.75 13.79 5.94
C LEU A 49 -22.00 14.63 6.99
N HIS A 50 -21.23 13.95 7.82
CA HIS A 50 -20.33 14.53 8.81
C HIS A 50 -18.91 14.09 8.51
N SER A 51 -17.94 15.00 8.56
CA SER A 51 -16.54 14.70 8.24
C SER A 51 -15.59 15.06 9.37
N TYR A 52 -14.58 14.24 9.54
CA TYR A 52 -13.42 14.49 10.40
C TYR A 52 -12.15 14.24 9.59
N HIS A 53 -11.27 15.23 9.52
CA HIS A 53 -9.99 15.16 8.83
C HIS A 53 -8.86 15.53 9.79
N PHE A 54 -7.78 14.76 9.78
CA PHE A 54 -6.64 14.96 10.67
C PHE A 54 -5.31 14.85 9.91
N GLN A 55 -4.38 15.78 10.19
CA GLN A 55 -3.02 15.73 9.70
C GLN A 55 -2.15 15.01 10.73
N GLY A 56 -1.84 13.74 10.49
CA GLY A 56 -1.09 12.89 11.37
C GLY A 56 -1.56 11.43 11.36
N GLN A 57 -1.05 10.66 12.28
CA GLN A 57 -1.39 9.23 12.40
C GLN A 57 -2.70 9.05 13.16
N VAL A 58 -3.44 7.97 12.84
CA VAL A 58 -4.68 7.60 13.53
C VAL A 58 -4.48 7.41 15.03
N SER A 59 -3.33 6.85 15.44
CA SER A 59 -3.00 6.66 16.86
C SER A 59 -2.93 7.96 17.67
N SER A 60 -2.69 9.09 17.02
CA SER A 60 -2.58 10.40 17.69
C SER A 60 -3.89 10.94 18.23
N VAL A 61 -5.02 10.34 17.87
CA VAL A 61 -6.36 10.81 18.23
C VAL A 61 -7.13 9.82 19.14
N PHE A 62 -6.49 8.76 19.60
CA PHE A 62 -7.17 7.78 20.46
C PHE A 62 -7.60 8.35 21.80
N ASP A 63 -6.87 9.31 22.36
CA ASP A 63 -7.24 9.97 23.61
C ASP A 63 -8.51 10.83 23.46
N ASP A 64 -8.79 11.33 22.25
CA ASP A 64 -9.96 12.17 21.91
C ASP A 64 -11.09 11.38 21.22
N ILE A 65 -11.00 10.05 21.18
CA ILE A 65 -11.87 9.20 20.36
C ILE A 65 -13.37 9.37 20.67
N ASP A 66 -13.72 9.63 21.91
CA ASP A 66 -15.13 9.84 22.30
C ASP A 66 -15.68 11.19 21.80
N GLU A 67 -14.86 12.22 21.71
CA GLU A 67 -15.25 13.50 21.11
C GLU A 67 -15.40 13.38 19.58
N ILE A 68 -14.47 12.65 18.95
CA ILE A 68 -14.53 12.38 17.51
C ILE A 68 -15.81 11.60 17.17
N LYS A 69 -16.13 10.56 17.92
CA LYS A 69 -17.37 9.78 17.74
C LYS A 69 -18.63 10.65 17.86
N LYS A 70 -18.66 11.61 18.77
CA LYS A 70 -19.78 12.56 18.90
C LYS A 70 -19.88 13.48 17.68
N SER A 71 -18.76 13.85 17.06
CA SER A 71 -18.74 14.69 15.84
C SER A 71 -19.11 13.93 14.57
N LEU A 72 -19.09 12.58 14.62
CA LEU A 72 -19.33 11.68 13.50
C LEU A 72 -20.55 10.76 13.76
N PRO A 73 -21.76 11.32 13.89
CA PRO A 73 -22.96 10.51 14.07
C PRO A 73 -23.32 9.75 12.80
N GLY A 74 -24.07 8.65 12.98
CA GLY A 74 -24.61 7.87 11.88
C GLY A 74 -24.13 6.44 11.84
N GLY A 75 -24.79 5.64 11.02
CA GLY A 75 -24.59 4.20 10.91
C GLY A 75 -23.82 3.76 9.67
N CYS A 76 -23.47 4.68 8.79
CA CYS A 76 -22.64 4.40 7.61
C CYS A 76 -21.40 5.30 7.64
N ALA A 77 -20.27 4.77 7.20
CA ALA A 77 -19.02 5.54 7.14
C ALA A 77 -18.12 5.09 6.00
N ILE A 78 -17.30 6.03 5.50
CA ILE A 78 -16.09 5.73 4.73
C ILE A 78 -14.89 6.38 5.38
N GLY A 79 -13.71 5.80 5.19
CA GLY A 79 -12.47 6.29 5.76
C GLY A 79 -11.28 6.12 4.83
N HIS A 80 -10.24 6.90 5.08
CA HIS A 80 -9.02 6.92 4.27
C HIS A 80 -7.80 7.24 5.12
N VAL A 81 -6.69 6.54 4.87
CA VAL A 81 -5.34 6.92 5.31
C VAL A 81 -4.52 7.30 4.10
N ARG A 82 -3.77 8.39 4.21
CA ARG A 82 -3.01 8.97 3.09
C ARG A 82 -1.52 9.04 3.38
N TYR A 83 -0.75 8.80 2.33
CA TYR A 83 0.63 9.24 2.18
C TYR A 83 0.70 10.20 0.98
N SER A 84 1.32 11.37 1.13
CA SER A 84 1.41 12.37 0.05
C SER A 84 2.74 12.27 -0.68
N THR A 85 2.70 12.12 -1.99
CA THR A 85 3.87 12.17 -2.89
C THR A 85 4.22 13.57 -3.34
N SER A 86 3.24 14.48 -3.38
CA SER A 86 3.41 15.86 -3.79
C SER A 86 3.12 16.80 -2.61
N GLY A 87 4.00 17.76 -2.37
CA GLY A 87 4.04 18.65 -1.21
C GLY A 87 2.81 19.52 -0.92
N ASN A 88 1.65 19.19 -1.45
CA ASN A 88 0.41 19.93 -1.19
C ASN A 88 -0.33 19.34 0.01
N LYS A 89 -0.26 20.03 1.16
CA LYS A 89 -0.82 19.62 2.46
C LYS A 89 -2.36 19.65 2.53
N PHE A 90 -3.05 20.08 1.49
CA PHE A 90 -4.48 20.41 1.56
C PHE A 90 -5.44 19.32 1.11
N GLY A 91 -4.98 18.14 0.75
CA GLY A 91 -5.85 17.10 0.19
C GLY A 91 -6.06 15.90 1.11
N VAL A 92 -6.74 16.05 2.23
CA VAL A 92 -7.17 14.92 3.05
C VAL A 92 -8.41 14.28 2.45
N GLN A 93 -8.42 12.96 2.34
CA GLN A 93 -9.59 12.20 1.91
C GLN A 93 -10.30 11.56 3.13
N PRO A 94 -11.61 11.22 3.05
CA PRO A 94 -12.49 11.30 1.87
C PRO A 94 -12.77 12.74 1.44
N MET A 95 -12.82 12.97 0.11
CA MET A 95 -13.16 14.26 -0.45
C MET A 95 -14.67 14.44 -0.48
N PHE A 96 -15.13 15.51 0.11
CA PHE A 96 -16.55 15.83 0.28
C PHE A 96 -17.01 16.79 -0.83
N SER A 97 -18.23 16.57 -1.34
CA SER A 97 -18.89 17.49 -2.26
C SER A 97 -20.34 17.72 -1.87
N LYS A 98 -20.81 18.95 -2.08
CA LYS A 98 -22.24 19.32 -2.00
C LYS A 98 -22.80 19.39 -3.40
N SER A 99 -23.67 18.44 -3.74
CA SER A 99 -24.37 18.46 -5.01
C SER A 99 -25.81 18.91 -4.81
N GLY A 100 -26.25 19.93 -5.54
CA GLY A 100 -27.65 20.34 -5.55
C GLY A 100 -28.59 19.27 -6.12
N LYS A 101 -28.05 18.29 -6.86
CA LYS A 101 -28.83 17.26 -7.55
C LYS A 101 -28.98 15.97 -6.75
N PHE A 102 -27.91 15.49 -6.08
CA PHE A 102 -27.90 14.20 -5.40
C PHE A 102 -27.74 14.31 -3.88
N GLY A 103 -27.75 15.54 -3.36
CA GLY A 103 -27.35 15.80 -1.98
C GLY A 103 -25.82 15.71 -1.78
N ASP A 104 -25.41 15.66 -0.53
CA ASP A 104 -24.01 15.55 -0.16
C ASP A 104 -23.46 14.16 -0.45
N PHE A 105 -22.21 14.08 -0.91
CA PHE A 105 -21.48 12.82 -1.08
C PHE A 105 -19.99 12.98 -0.76
N ALA A 106 -19.32 11.86 -0.50
CA ALA A 106 -17.88 11.83 -0.30
C ALA A 106 -17.26 10.61 -0.99
N ILE A 107 -16.00 10.77 -1.44
CA ILE A 107 -15.24 9.76 -2.17
C ILE A 107 -13.84 9.65 -1.57
N ALA A 108 -13.35 8.42 -1.41
CA ALA A 108 -11.98 8.11 -1.06
C ALA A 108 -11.37 7.11 -2.04
N HIS A 109 -10.07 7.25 -2.30
CA HIS A 109 -9.35 6.57 -3.36
C HIS A 109 -8.03 5.96 -2.85
N ASN A 110 -7.80 4.71 -3.18
CA ASN A 110 -6.50 4.06 -3.13
C ASN A 110 -6.07 3.72 -4.55
N GLY A 111 -4.98 4.32 -5.03
CA GLY A 111 -4.45 4.13 -6.37
C GLY A 111 -3.91 5.41 -7.00
N ASN A 112 -3.86 5.43 -8.33
CA ASN A 112 -3.46 6.61 -9.10
C ASN A 112 -4.08 6.59 -10.50
N LEU A 113 -4.55 7.75 -10.94
CA LEU A 113 -5.21 7.95 -12.22
C LEU A 113 -4.24 8.60 -13.22
N ILE A 114 -4.10 8.00 -14.40
CA ILE A 114 -3.06 8.38 -15.38
C ILE A 114 -3.52 9.40 -16.43
N ASN A 115 -4.82 9.57 -16.64
CA ASN A 115 -5.38 10.47 -17.65
C ASN A 115 -6.01 11.75 -17.08
N ILE A 116 -5.61 12.18 -15.88
CA ILE A 116 -6.29 13.25 -15.13
C ILE A 116 -6.08 14.64 -15.73
N SER A 117 -4.88 14.95 -16.24
CA SER A 117 -4.54 16.30 -16.69
C SER A 117 -5.50 16.86 -17.76
N PRO A 118 -5.81 16.14 -18.87
CA PRO A 118 -6.74 16.66 -19.87
C PRO A 118 -8.18 16.78 -19.34
N ILE A 119 -8.62 15.90 -18.45
CA ILE A 119 -9.96 15.94 -17.84
C ILE A 119 -10.04 17.18 -16.91
N ARG A 120 -9.02 17.40 -16.09
CA ARG A 120 -8.93 18.57 -15.21
C ARG A 120 -9.00 19.88 -15.99
N GLU A 121 -8.25 19.99 -17.10
CA GLU A 121 -8.30 21.17 -17.97
C GLU A 121 -9.69 21.42 -18.56
N GLN A 122 -10.40 20.35 -18.94
CA GLN A 122 -11.78 20.43 -19.44
C GLN A 122 -12.73 20.93 -18.35
N LEU A 123 -12.63 20.40 -17.13
CA LEU A 123 -13.45 20.80 -15.99
C LEU A 123 -13.19 22.27 -15.58
N ILE A 124 -11.93 22.72 -15.63
CA ILE A 124 -11.58 24.14 -15.38
C ILE A 124 -12.24 25.05 -16.43
N LYS A 125 -12.27 24.66 -17.71
CA LYS A 125 -12.99 25.40 -18.76
C LYS A 125 -14.51 25.45 -18.54
N GLN A 126 -15.04 24.49 -17.77
CA GLN A 126 -16.44 24.43 -17.33
C GLN A 126 -16.66 25.15 -15.98
N GLU A 127 -15.71 26.02 -15.57
CA GLU A 127 -15.76 26.82 -14.34
C GLU A 127 -15.70 26.01 -13.03
N CYS A 128 -15.27 24.72 -13.07
CA CYS A 128 -15.00 23.98 -11.86
C CYS A 128 -13.78 24.54 -11.12
N VAL A 129 -13.93 24.79 -9.82
CA VAL A 129 -12.86 25.31 -8.95
C VAL A 129 -12.22 24.16 -8.19
N PHE A 130 -10.95 23.89 -8.45
CA PHE A 130 -10.17 22.88 -7.75
C PHE A 130 -9.51 23.46 -6.50
N GLN A 131 -9.53 22.72 -5.40
CA GLN A 131 -8.93 23.10 -4.12
C GLN A 131 -7.58 22.38 -3.89
N SER A 132 -7.32 21.31 -4.64
CA SER A 132 -6.11 20.48 -4.51
C SER A 132 -5.61 19.98 -5.86
N ASP A 133 -4.44 19.35 -5.86
CA ASP A 133 -3.89 18.66 -7.04
C ASP A 133 -4.18 17.15 -7.05
N ILE A 134 -5.07 16.68 -6.15
CA ILE A 134 -5.38 15.27 -6.02
C ILE A 134 -6.26 14.81 -7.18
N ASP A 135 -5.92 13.66 -7.74
CA ASP A 135 -6.66 13.02 -8.83
C ASP A 135 -8.12 12.70 -8.46
N THR A 136 -8.38 12.33 -7.21
CA THR A 136 -9.72 12.05 -6.68
C THR A 136 -10.66 13.26 -6.82
N GLU A 137 -10.16 14.51 -6.74
CA GLU A 137 -10.97 15.71 -6.91
C GLU A 137 -11.57 15.81 -8.30
N VAL A 138 -10.87 15.32 -9.31
CA VAL A 138 -11.42 15.22 -10.68
C VAL A 138 -12.63 14.29 -10.71
N VAL A 139 -12.58 13.15 -10.02
CA VAL A 139 -13.71 12.21 -9.93
C VAL A 139 -14.89 12.83 -9.19
N VAL A 140 -14.61 13.60 -8.14
CA VAL A 140 -15.65 14.34 -7.40
C VAL A 140 -16.36 15.34 -8.31
N HIS A 141 -15.62 16.15 -9.10
CA HIS A 141 -16.21 17.12 -10.02
C HIS A 141 -16.97 16.43 -11.16
N LEU A 142 -16.43 15.37 -11.77
CA LEU A 142 -17.14 14.59 -12.79
C LEU A 142 -18.45 13.99 -12.27
N THR A 143 -18.45 13.52 -11.01
CA THR A 143 -19.66 13.00 -10.38
C THR A 143 -20.67 14.10 -10.11
N ALA A 144 -20.22 15.24 -9.57
CA ALA A 144 -21.11 16.37 -9.23
C ALA A 144 -21.74 17.02 -10.45
N SER A 145 -20.99 17.13 -11.56
CA SER A 145 -21.45 17.72 -12.84
C SER A 145 -22.22 16.75 -13.72
N GLY A 146 -22.34 15.48 -13.33
CA GLY A 146 -22.99 14.44 -14.13
C GLY A 146 -24.47 14.75 -14.40
N GLU A 147 -24.91 14.57 -15.65
CA GLU A 147 -26.31 14.79 -16.09
C GLU A 147 -27.24 13.60 -15.72
N LYS A 148 -26.73 12.60 -15.00
CA LYS A 148 -27.48 11.39 -14.62
C LYS A 148 -28.45 11.65 -13.47
N ASP A 149 -29.46 10.78 -13.32
CA ASP A 149 -30.56 11.00 -12.39
C ASP A 149 -30.25 10.58 -10.95
N SER A 150 -29.22 9.77 -10.75
CA SER A 150 -28.81 9.30 -9.42
C SER A 150 -27.30 9.48 -9.19
N PHE A 151 -26.91 9.51 -7.88
CA PHE A 151 -25.50 9.52 -7.46
C PHE A 151 -24.73 8.33 -8.06
N LEU A 152 -25.30 7.11 -7.96
CA LEU A 152 -24.66 5.90 -8.47
C LEU A 152 -24.38 5.98 -9.97
N GLU A 153 -25.36 6.40 -10.77
CA GLU A 153 -25.19 6.53 -12.23
C GLU A 153 -24.18 7.61 -12.59
N SER A 154 -24.17 8.75 -11.88
CA SER A 154 -23.19 9.82 -12.08
C SER A 154 -21.78 9.37 -11.70
N PHE A 155 -21.64 8.63 -10.59
CA PHE A 155 -20.36 8.07 -10.18
C PHE A 155 -19.85 7.03 -11.21
N ILE A 156 -20.69 6.12 -11.67
CA ILE A 156 -20.32 5.16 -12.75
C ILE A 156 -19.91 5.92 -14.03
N TYR A 157 -20.65 6.98 -14.39
CA TYR A 157 -20.31 7.79 -15.55
C TYR A 157 -18.95 8.48 -15.41
N ALA A 158 -18.65 9.02 -14.22
CA ALA A 158 -17.34 9.59 -13.92
C ALA A 158 -16.21 8.55 -14.03
N LEU A 159 -16.42 7.35 -13.46
CA LEU A 159 -15.44 6.26 -13.50
C LEU A 159 -15.18 5.73 -14.92
N LYS A 160 -16.14 5.83 -15.84
CA LYS A 160 -15.93 5.46 -17.25
C LYS A 160 -15.02 6.42 -18.02
N GLN A 161 -14.76 7.61 -17.50
CA GLN A 161 -13.92 8.63 -18.16
C GLN A 161 -12.46 8.57 -17.69
N ILE A 162 -12.21 7.95 -16.55
CA ILE A 162 -10.88 7.87 -15.96
C ILE A 162 -10.15 6.58 -16.37
N GLN A 163 -8.82 6.64 -16.37
CA GLN A 163 -7.93 5.51 -16.59
C GLN A 163 -6.89 5.47 -15.46
N GLY A 164 -6.52 4.27 -15.03
CA GLY A 164 -5.54 4.06 -13.99
C GLY A 164 -5.90 2.89 -13.09
N ALA A 165 -5.18 2.75 -12.00
CA ALA A 165 -5.42 1.75 -10.98
C ALA A 165 -6.15 2.38 -9.80
N TYR A 166 -7.26 1.77 -9.37
CA TYR A 166 -8.02 2.31 -8.26
C TYR A 166 -8.83 1.28 -7.48
N SER A 167 -8.96 1.56 -6.20
CA SER A 167 -10.04 1.08 -5.35
C SER A 167 -10.69 2.29 -4.71
N PHE A 168 -11.96 2.55 -5.05
CA PHE A 168 -12.74 3.63 -4.46
C PHE A 168 -13.71 3.12 -3.42
N VAL A 169 -13.91 3.92 -2.38
CA VAL A 169 -15.11 3.88 -1.55
C VAL A 169 -15.82 5.23 -1.62
N ALA A 170 -17.13 5.21 -1.75
CA ALA A 170 -17.95 6.41 -1.83
C ALA A 170 -19.19 6.28 -0.95
N ILE A 171 -19.71 7.41 -0.48
CA ILE A 171 -20.89 7.48 0.40
C ILE A 171 -21.75 8.69 0.06
N ASN A 172 -23.05 8.48 0.10
CA ASN A 172 -24.06 9.53 0.24
C ASN A 172 -25.03 9.18 1.39
N GLN A 173 -26.18 9.84 1.47
CA GLN A 173 -27.18 9.56 2.50
C GLN A 173 -27.79 8.16 2.40
N GLU A 174 -27.77 7.52 1.22
CA GLU A 174 -28.53 6.30 0.92
C GLU A 174 -27.66 5.04 0.81
N VAL A 175 -26.39 5.21 0.38
CA VAL A 175 -25.58 4.07 -0.05
C VAL A 175 -24.09 4.26 0.26
N VAL A 176 -23.43 3.16 0.64
CA VAL A 176 -21.97 3.02 0.61
C VAL A 176 -21.61 2.21 -0.64
N ILE A 177 -20.67 2.69 -1.42
CA ILE A 177 -20.22 2.07 -2.67
C ILE A 177 -18.75 1.65 -2.50
N GLY A 178 -18.41 0.47 -3.00
CA GLY A 178 -17.04 0.03 -3.24
C GLY A 178 -16.85 -0.33 -4.70
N VAL A 179 -15.73 0.06 -5.30
CA VAL A 179 -15.43 -0.30 -6.69
C VAL A 179 -13.94 -0.52 -6.88
N ARG A 180 -13.60 -1.51 -7.68
CA ARG A 180 -12.23 -1.84 -8.06
C ARG A 180 -12.03 -1.64 -9.56
N ASP A 181 -10.86 -1.19 -9.98
CA ASP A 181 -10.54 -0.97 -11.40
C ASP A 181 -10.68 -2.26 -12.23
N SER A 182 -10.87 -2.11 -13.56
CA SER A 182 -11.13 -3.24 -14.46
C SER A 182 -10.02 -4.29 -14.50
N SER A 183 -8.79 -3.93 -14.12
CA SER A 183 -7.64 -4.85 -14.04
C SER A 183 -7.40 -5.35 -12.61
N GLY A 184 -8.07 -4.75 -11.60
CA GLY A 184 -7.96 -5.13 -10.20
C GLY A 184 -6.55 -4.94 -9.63
N ILE A 185 -5.86 -3.87 -10.04
CA ILE A 185 -4.47 -3.63 -9.63
C ILE A 185 -4.38 -3.37 -8.13
N ARG A 186 -5.31 -2.55 -7.58
CA ARG A 186 -5.34 -2.25 -6.14
C ARG A 186 -6.30 -3.16 -5.40
N PRO A 187 -5.98 -3.53 -4.14
CA PRO A 187 -6.82 -4.44 -3.36
C PRO A 187 -8.10 -3.77 -2.84
N LEU A 188 -9.17 -4.54 -2.78
CA LEU A 188 -10.39 -4.22 -2.06
C LEU A 188 -11.10 -5.51 -1.64
N VAL A 189 -11.39 -5.65 -0.35
CA VAL A 189 -12.05 -6.82 0.23
C VAL A 189 -13.40 -6.46 0.82
N LEU A 190 -14.30 -7.44 0.81
CA LEU A 190 -15.62 -7.40 1.44
C LEU A 190 -15.60 -8.26 2.70
N GLY A 191 -16.05 -7.69 3.80
CA GLY A 191 -16.26 -8.37 5.07
C GLY A 191 -17.67 -8.18 5.61
N LYS A 192 -17.96 -8.82 6.73
CA LYS A 192 -19.24 -8.72 7.44
C LYS A 192 -19.04 -8.61 8.95
N LEU A 193 -19.66 -7.63 9.58
CA LEU A 193 -19.59 -7.36 11.02
C LEU A 193 -21.01 -7.29 11.59
N ASN A 194 -21.45 -8.31 12.35
CA ASN A 194 -22.77 -8.31 13.00
C ASN A 194 -23.93 -7.95 12.04
N GLY A 195 -23.90 -8.50 10.82
CA GLY A 195 -24.90 -8.22 9.79
C GLY A 195 -24.60 -7.03 8.88
N SER A 196 -23.73 -6.11 9.28
CA SER A 196 -23.26 -4.98 8.47
C SER A 196 -22.18 -5.42 7.47
N TYR A 197 -22.23 -4.95 6.23
CA TYR A 197 -21.13 -5.16 5.29
C TYR A 197 -20.02 -4.12 5.47
N VAL A 198 -18.79 -4.57 5.24
CA VAL A 198 -17.56 -3.80 5.40
C VAL A 198 -16.72 -3.91 4.14
N LEU A 199 -16.12 -2.80 3.71
CA LEU A 199 -15.14 -2.71 2.62
C LEU A 199 -13.80 -2.27 3.20
N ALA A 200 -12.71 -2.87 2.79
CA ALA A 200 -11.37 -2.48 3.24
C ALA A 200 -10.32 -2.78 2.17
N SER A 201 -9.20 -2.07 2.21
CA SER A 201 -8.04 -2.38 1.34
C SER A 201 -7.41 -3.72 1.70
N GLU A 202 -7.39 -4.12 2.99
CA GLU A 202 -6.77 -5.37 3.45
C GLU A 202 -7.62 -6.07 4.52
N THR A 203 -7.43 -7.39 4.65
CA THR A 203 -8.10 -8.21 5.66
C THR A 203 -7.71 -7.86 7.09
N CYS A 204 -6.48 -7.36 7.34
CA CYS A 204 -6.08 -6.91 8.67
C CYS A 204 -6.97 -5.78 9.24
N ALA A 205 -7.63 -5.01 8.37
CA ALA A 205 -8.62 -4.02 8.77
C ALA A 205 -9.96 -4.65 9.19
N LEU A 206 -10.28 -5.83 8.68
CA LEU A 206 -11.42 -6.63 9.13
C LEU A 206 -11.12 -7.26 10.49
N ASP A 207 -9.92 -7.80 10.65
CA ASP A 207 -9.51 -8.52 11.87
C ASP A 207 -9.59 -7.63 13.12
N ILE A 208 -9.09 -6.39 13.04
CA ILE A 208 -9.07 -5.47 14.19
C ILE A 208 -10.45 -5.11 14.70
N ILE A 209 -11.47 -5.15 13.83
CA ILE A 209 -12.88 -4.88 14.19
C ILE A 209 -13.70 -6.16 14.39
N ASN A 210 -13.07 -7.34 14.33
CA ASN A 210 -13.71 -8.65 14.39
C ASN A 210 -14.77 -8.87 13.29
N ALA A 211 -14.53 -8.36 12.08
CA ALA A 211 -15.38 -8.62 10.92
C ALA A 211 -14.92 -9.89 10.21
N GLU A 212 -15.87 -10.71 9.78
CA GLU A 212 -15.60 -11.90 8.98
C GLU A 212 -15.25 -11.51 7.54
N PHE A 213 -14.18 -12.09 6.97
CA PHE A 213 -13.87 -11.98 5.56
C PHE A 213 -14.91 -12.75 4.73
N VAL A 214 -15.50 -12.09 3.74
CA VAL A 214 -16.48 -12.70 2.83
C VAL A 214 -15.80 -13.09 1.52
N ARG A 215 -15.22 -12.12 0.82
CA ARG A 215 -14.49 -12.29 -0.44
C ARG A 215 -13.74 -11.02 -0.84
N GLU A 216 -12.93 -11.12 -1.85
CA GLU A 216 -12.44 -9.94 -2.55
C GLU A 216 -13.51 -9.33 -3.47
N ILE A 217 -13.38 -8.03 -3.75
CA ILE A 217 -14.10 -7.39 -4.85
C ILE A 217 -13.38 -7.73 -6.14
N GLU A 218 -14.10 -8.23 -7.14
CA GLU A 218 -13.52 -8.67 -8.40
C GLU A 218 -13.02 -7.47 -9.24
N PRO A 219 -12.07 -7.68 -10.15
CA PRO A 219 -11.68 -6.67 -11.14
C PRO A 219 -12.88 -6.14 -11.91
N GLY A 220 -13.05 -4.81 -11.93
CA GLY A 220 -14.18 -4.14 -12.58
C GLY A 220 -15.52 -4.24 -11.85
N GLU A 221 -15.56 -4.86 -10.69
CA GLU A 221 -16.77 -4.97 -9.88
C GLU A 221 -17.03 -3.67 -9.10
N LEU A 222 -18.31 -3.27 -9.09
CA LEU A 222 -18.86 -2.25 -8.23
C LEU A 222 -19.91 -2.89 -7.31
N VAL A 223 -19.76 -2.70 -6.01
CA VAL A 223 -20.74 -3.12 -5.02
C VAL A 223 -21.41 -1.91 -4.37
N THR A 224 -22.69 -2.03 -4.10
CA THR A 224 -23.47 -1.05 -3.36
C THR A 224 -24.04 -1.70 -2.09
N ILE A 225 -23.97 -0.99 -0.98
CA ILE A 225 -24.51 -1.41 0.30
C ILE A 225 -25.52 -0.33 0.74
N SER A 226 -26.79 -0.61 0.58
CA SER A 226 -27.89 0.32 0.90
C SER A 226 -28.48 0.05 2.29
N SER A 227 -29.48 0.85 2.67
CA SER A 227 -30.21 0.72 3.94
C SER A 227 -30.64 -0.73 4.21
N GLY A 228 -30.49 -1.18 5.48
CA GLY A 228 -30.75 -2.56 5.89
C GLY A 228 -29.68 -3.56 5.43
N SER A 229 -28.44 -3.09 5.13
CA SER A 229 -27.31 -3.92 4.70
C SER A 229 -27.62 -4.77 3.46
N LYS A 230 -28.34 -4.22 2.49
CA LYS A 230 -28.59 -4.89 1.22
C LYS A 230 -27.38 -4.69 0.29
N LEU A 231 -26.71 -5.79 -0.01
CA LEU A 231 -25.58 -5.82 -0.95
C LEU A 231 -26.10 -6.08 -2.35
N ALA A 232 -25.68 -5.26 -3.31
CA ALA A 232 -25.81 -5.54 -4.73
C ALA A 232 -24.45 -5.42 -5.42
N SER A 233 -24.22 -6.21 -6.45
CA SER A 233 -22.98 -6.25 -7.23
C SER A 233 -23.30 -6.05 -8.72
N MET A 234 -22.46 -5.31 -9.42
CA MET A 234 -22.56 -5.08 -10.85
C MET A 234 -21.18 -4.90 -11.50
N PHE A 235 -21.09 -5.12 -12.78
CA PHE A 235 -19.88 -4.94 -13.60
C PHE A 235 -20.13 -3.87 -14.67
N PRO A 236 -20.04 -2.58 -14.31
CA PRO A 236 -20.39 -1.48 -15.22
C PRO A 236 -19.31 -1.16 -16.27
N PHE A 237 -18.15 -1.82 -16.20
CA PHE A 237 -16.99 -1.59 -17.05
C PHE A 237 -16.71 -2.81 -17.93
N PRO A 238 -16.06 -2.62 -19.10
CA PRO A 238 -15.55 -3.76 -19.87
C PRO A 238 -14.60 -4.60 -19.01
N GLN A 239 -14.81 -5.89 -18.99
CA GLN A 239 -13.92 -6.81 -18.28
C GLN A 239 -12.53 -6.77 -18.92
N GLN A 240 -11.52 -6.65 -18.09
CA GLN A 240 -10.12 -6.77 -18.46
C GLN A 240 -9.50 -7.97 -17.75
N LYS A 241 -8.32 -8.36 -18.20
CA LYS A 241 -7.56 -9.37 -17.49
C LYS A 241 -7.14 -8.85 -16.13
N SER A 242 -7.31 -9.66 -15.09
CA SER A 242 -6.78 -9.36 -13.77
C SER A 242 -5.26 -9.15 -13.81
N SER A 243 -4.79 -8.08 -13.19
CA SER A 243 -3.38 -7.70 -13.11
C SER A 243 -3.08 -7.13 -11.72
N PHE A 244 -3.34 -7.92 -10.67
CA PHE A 244 -3.09 -7.53 -9.28
C PHE A 244 -1.62 -7.14 -9.08
N CYS A 245 -1.33 -6.16 -8.26
CA CYS A 245 0.03 -5.70 -8.01
C CYS A 245 0.85 -6.76 -7.27
N ILE A 246 1.87 -7.33 -7.91
CA ILE A 246 2.71 -8.37 -7.30
C ILE A 246 3.54 -7.84 -6.12
N PHE A 247 3.79 -6.53 -6.07
CA PHE A 247 4.56 -5.90 -5.00
C PHE A 247 3.81 -5.87 -3.65
N GLU A 248 2.48 -6.09 -3.66
CA GLU A 248 1.71 -6.32 -2.44
C GLU A 248 2.25 -7.54 -1.66
N TYR A 249 2.63 -8.61 -2.37
CA TYR A 249 3.25 -9.80 -1.78
C TYR A 249 4.68 -9.53 -1.30
N VAL A 250 5.41 -8.66 -1.98
CA VAL A 250 6.80 -8.36 -1.62
C VAL A 250 6.86 -7.49 -0.36
N TYR A 251 6.08 -6.39 -0.33
CA TYR A 251 6.27 -5.37 0.70
C TYR A 251 4.99 -4.73 1.24
N PHE A 252 4.04 -4.27 0.38
CA PHE A 252 3.02 -3.32 0.84
C PHE A 252 2.01 -3.88 1.80
N SER A 253 1.43 -5.06 1.50
CA SER A 253 0.44 -5.65 2.39
C SER A 253 1.07 -6.07 3.72
N ARG A 254 0.30 -5.96 4.79
CA ARG A 254 0.75 -6.45 6.10
C ARG A 254 0.94 -7.98 6.05
N PRO A 255 1.93 -8.52 6.78
CA PRO A 255 2.18 -9.97 6.79
C PRO A 255 0.97 -10.80 7.24
N ASP A 256 0.13 -10.26 8.12
CA ASP A 256 -1.08 -10.90 8.64
C ASP A 256 -2.31 -10.78 7.70
N SER A 257 -2.17 -10.10 6.56
CA SER A 257 -3.24 -10.01 5.56
C SER A 257 -3.28 -11.23 4.64
N ILE A 258 -4.49 -11.48 4.09
CA ILE A 258 -4.76 -12.49 3.06
C ILE A 258 -5.15 -11.74 1.77
N MET A 259 -4.50 -12.07 0.65
CA MET A 259 -4.77 -11.56 -0.69
C MET A 259 -4.86 -12.71 -1.67
N GLU A 260 -5.84 -12.68 -2.58
CA GLU A 260 -6.11 -13.76 -3.54
C GLU A 260 -6.13 -15.17 -2.89
N ASN A 261 -6.75 -15.26 -1.70
CA ASN A 261 -6.79 -16.46 -0.83
C ASN A 261 -5.40 -16.97 -0.39
N ARG A 262 -4.38 -16.09 -0.35
CA ARG A 262 -3.02 -16.42 0.06
C ARG A 262 -2.57 -15.57 1.24
N SER A 263 -1.98 -16.21 2.24
CA SER A 263 -1.30 -15.52 3.34
C SER A 263 -0.08 -14.76 2.81
N ILE A 264 -0.02 -13.47 3.07
CA ILE A 264 1.14 -12.63 2.73
C ILE A 264 2.39 -13.15 3.45
N TYR A 265 2.26 -13.50 4.73
CA TYR A 265 3.37 -14.04 5.53
C TYR A 265 3.95 -15.32 4.93
N ASP A 266 3.07 -16.29 4.57
CA ASP A 266 3.55 -17.56 4.01
C ASP A 266 4.12 -17.39 2.61
N THR A 267 3.54 -16.49 1.80
CA THR A 267 4.09 -16.13 0.48
C THR A 267 5.49 -15.52 0.60
N ARG A 268 5.72 -14.62 1.57
CA ARG A 268 7.05 -14.06 1.81
C ARG A 268 8.06 -15.09 2.31
N LYS A 269 7.63 -16.08 3.07
CA LYS A 269 8.50 -17.22 3.44
C LYS A 269 8.86 -18.06 2.21
N GLU A 270 7.89 -18.29 1.33
CA GLU A 270 8.12 -19.01 0.08
C GLU A 270 9.08 -18.25 -0.86
N ILE A 271 8.93 -16.92 -0.94
CA ILE A 271 9.90 -16.02 -1.61
C ILE A 271 11.31 -16.25 -1.06
N GLY A 272 11.46 -16.30 0.26
CA GLY A 272 12.75 -16.55 0.90
C GLY A 272 13.30 -17.96 0.62
N ARG A 273 12.43 -18.97 0.55
CA ARG A 273 12.80 -20.35 0.19
C ARG A 273 13.38 -20.42 -1.23
N ILE A 274 12.67 -19.83 -2.19
CA ILE A 274 13.11 -19.80 -3.59
C ILE A 274 14.37 -18.98 -3.76
N LEU A 275 14.51 -17.85 -3.05
CA LEU A 275 15.74 -17.06 -3.04
C LEU A 275 16.95 -17.89 -2.57
N ALA A 276 16.76 -18.81 -1.62
CA ALA A 276 17.81 -19.72 -1.17
C ALA A 276 18.16 -20.79 -2.22
N GLU A 277 17.20 -21.23 -3.01
CA GLU A 277 17.43 -22.13 -4.16
C GLU A 277 18.19 -21.45 -5.28
N GLU A 278 17.77 -20.24 -5.67
CA GLU A 278 18.42 -19.48 -6.75
C GLU A 278 19.81 -18.94 -6.35
N SER A 279 19.99 -18.67 -5.07
CA SER A 279 21.22 -18.09 -4.56
C SER A 279 21.60 -18.69 -3.21
N PRO A 280 22.12 -19.95 -3.22
CA PRO A 280 22.48 -20.69 -2.02
C PRO A 280 23.62 -20.02 -1.24
N PRO A 281 23.73 -20.31 0.08
CA PRO A 281 24.81 -19.78 0.89
C PRO A 281 26.16 -20.33 0.45
N LYS A 282 27.20 -19.55 0.67
CA LYS A 282 28.60 -20.06 0.59
C LYS A 282 28.93 -20.90 1.83
N ASN A 283 29.93 -21.77 1.73
CA ASN A 283 30.29 -22.73 2.78
C ASN A 283 30.75 -22.09 4.10
N ASN A 284 31.10 -20.81 4.12
CA ASN A 284 31.65 -20.11 5.28
C ASN A 284 30.63 -19.15 5.96
N VAL A 285 29.36 -19.24 5.67
CA VAL A 285 28.32 -18.36 6.27
C VAL A 285 27.87 -18.93 7.59
N ASP A 286 27.79 -18.09 8.63
CA ASP A 286 27.42 -18.48 9.98
C ASP A 286 25.90 -18.42 10.22
N MET A 287 25.20 -17.43 9.64
CA MET A 287 23.80 -17.16 9.96
C MET A 287 23.10 -16.31 8.91
N VAL A 288 21.76 -16.31 8.97
CA VAL A 288 20.87 -15.41 8.23
C VAL A 288 20.40 -14.30 9.16
N VAL A 289 20.48 -13.06 8.72
CA VAL A 289 20.06 -11.86 9.46
C VAL A 289 19.04 -11.08 8.63
N PRO A 290 17.81 -10.85 9.12
CA PRO A 290 16.84 -10.02 8.43
C PRO A 290 17.09 -8.53 8.67
N ILE A 291 16.76 -7.69 7.69
CA ILE A 291 16.49 -6.28 7.95
C ILE A 291 15.05 -6.17 8.48
N PRO A 292 14.85 -5.70 9.71
CA PRO A 292 13.51 -5.65 10.29
C PRO A 292 12.69 -4.46 9.78
N ASP A 293 11.37 -4.59 9.60
CA ASP A 293 10.57 -5.79 9.85
C ASP A 293 10.29 -6.57 8.56
N SER A 294 10.47 -5.92 7.39
CA SER A 294 10.08 -6.42 6.05
C SER A 294 10.83 -7.68 5.62
N GLY A 295 12.14 -7.76 5.93
CA GLY A 295 12.96 -8.93 5.58
C GLY A 295 12.72 -10.17 6.43
N ILE A 296 11.99 -10.08 7.56
CA ILE A 296 11.86 -11.20 8.52
C ILE A 296 11.22 -12.45 7.90
N PRO A 297 10.05 -12.40 7.22
CA PRO A 297 9.44 -13.61 6.70
C PRO A 297 10.31 -14.29 5.62
N ALA A 298 10.92 -13.50 4.73
CA ALA A 298 11.83 -14.05 3.72
C ALA A 298 13.09 -14.66 4.34
N ALA A 299 13.66 -14.07 5.40
CA ALA A 299 14.78 -14.62 6.13
C ALA A 299 14.45 -15.96 6.80
N ILE A 300 13.24 -16.11 7.35
CA ILE A 300 12.75 -17.39 7.90
C ILE A 300 12.71 -18.45 6.80
N GLY A 301 12.16 -18.15 5.64
CA GLY A 301 12.09 -19.07 4.51
C GLY A 301 13.48 -19.48 4.00
N TYR A 302 14.36 -18.49 3.83
CA TYR A 302 15.76 -18.69 3.43
C TYR A 302 16.52 -19.57 4.42
N ALA A 303 16.47 -19.23 5.71
CA ALA A 303 17.17 -19.93 6.79
C ALA A 303 16.70 -21.40 6.88
N LYS A 304 15.38 -21.62 6.83
CA LYS A 304 14.80 -22.97 6.87
C LYS A 304 15.27 -23.84 5.70
N HIS A 305 15.35 -23.28 4.49
CA HIS A 305 15.79 -24.01 3.30
C HIS A 305 17.29 -24.29 3.31
N SER A 306 18.08 -23.28 3.67
CA SER A 306 19.55 -23.38 3.68
C SER A 306 20.14 -24.16 4.85
N GLY A 307 19.33 -24.44 5.89
CA GLY A 307 19.80 -25.08 7.12
C GLY A 307 20.62 -24.17 8.05
N LEU A 308 20.73 -22.88 7.73
CA LEU A 308 21.43 -21.91 8.56
C LEU A 308 20.55 -21.39 9.70
N PRO A 309 21.10 -21.07 10.87
CA PRO A 309 20.35 -20.40 11.91
C PRO A 309 19.96 -18.97 11.48
N MET A 310 18.78 -18.51 11.86
CA MET A 310 18.35 -17.13 11.72
C MET A 310 18.54 -16.41 13.05
N GLU A 311 19.18 -15.23 13.02
CA GLU A 311 19.47 -14.43 14.21
C GLU A 311 19.03 -12.98 14.01
N LEU A 312 18.53 -12.35 15.08
CA LEU A 312 18.18 -10.93 15.11
C LEU A 312 19.45 -10.07 15.29
N GLY A 313 20.27 -10.03 14.26
CA GLY A 313 21.50 -9.21 14.24
C GLY A 313 21.23 -7.70 14.16
N ILE A 314 20.05 -7.30 13.68
CA ILE A 314 19.59 -5.91 13.64
C ILE A 314 18.32 -5.80 14.46
N ILE A 315 18.32 -4.85 15.41
CA ILE A 315 17.15 -4.58 16.26
C ILE A 315 16.55 -3.22 15.86
N ARG A 316 15.24 -3.20 15.61
CA ARG A 316 14.48 -1.98 15.36
C ARG A 316 14.06 -1.36 16.70
N ASN A 317 14.23 -0.05 16.81
CA ASN A 317 13.70 0.72 17.94
C ASN A 317 12.23 1.10 17.67
N HIS A 318 11.31 0.49 18.40
CA HIS A 318 9.86 0.71 18.26
C HIS A 318 9.37 2.00 18.93
N TYR A 319 10.18 2.61 19.82
CA TYR A 319 9.79 3.81 20.58
C TYR A 319 10.09 5.12 19.86
N ILE A 320 10.65 5.09 18.67
CA ILE A 320 10.91 6.28 17.87
C ILE A 320 9.72 6.55 16.99
N GLY A 321 8.88 7.50 17.43
CA GLY A 321 7.89 8.14 16.58
C GLY A 321 8.56 8.89 15.41
N ARG A 322 7.83 9.15 14.32
CA ARG A 322 8.34 9.97 13.21
C ARG A 322 8.45 11.42 13.66
N THR A 323 9.66 11.86 13.93
CA THR A 323 9.97 13.29 14.11
C THR A 323 10.09 13.94 12.72
N PHE A 324 9.30 14.98 12.48
CA PHE A 324 9.40 15.87 11.32
C PHE A 324 10.67 16.75 11.48
N ILE A 325 11.83 16.25 11.02
CA ILE A 325 13.07 17.03 10.99
C ILE A 325 13.49 17.18 9.53
N GLN A 326 13.86 18.40 9.12
CA GLN A 326 14.29 18.71 7.74
C GLN A 326 15.48 17.82 7.29
N PRO A 327 15.53 17.42 6.00
CA PRO A 327 16.41 16.34 5.54
C PRO A 327 17.81 16.84 5.13
N THR A 328 18.70 17.10 6.09
CA THR A 328 20.12 17.19 5.79
C THR A 328 20.75 15.79 5.75
N ALA A 329 21.92 15.62 5.07
CA ALA A 329 22.61 14.34 4.99
C ALA A 329 23.01 13.79 6.38
N GLU A 330 23.37 14.67 7.31
CA GLU A 330 23.71 14.33 8.69
C GLU A 330 22.50 13.80 9.46
N VAL A 331 21.34 14.44 9.30
CA VAL A 331 20.08 14.02 9.92
C VAL A 331 19.64 12.63 9.42
N ARG A 332 19.91 12.29 8.15
CA ARG A 332 19.63 10.94 7.63
C ARG A 332 20.46 9.85 8.31
N LYS A 333 21.75 10.08 8.54
CA LYS A 333 22.64 9.14 9.27
C LYS A 333 22.16 8.95 10.71
N VAL A 334 21.76 10.03 11.38
CA VAL A 334 21.21 9.97 12.74
C VAL A 334 19.90 9.18 12.77
N ARG A 335 19.00 9.39 11.81
CA ARG A 335 17.71 8.65 11.73
C ARG A 335 17.90 7.13 11.64
N ILE A 336 18.86 6.65 10.85
CA ILE A 336 19.11 5.21 10.75
C ILE A 336 19.64 4.66 12.08
N LYS A 337 20.55 5.36 12.73
CA LYS A 337 21.05 4.99 14.07
C LYS A 337 19.94 5.03 15.15
N LEU A 338 18.96 5.93 14.99
CA LEU A 338 17.80 5.96 15.87
C LEU A 338 16.84 4.79 15.57
N LYS A 339 16.65 4.43 14.29
CA LYS A 339 15.71 3.38 13.86
C LYS A 339 16.26 1.97 14.10
N PHE A 340 17.57 1.75 13.87
CA PHE A 340 18.21 0.44 13.90
C PHE A 340 19.46 0.43 14.77
N ASN A 341 19.67 -0.68 15.47
CA ASN A 341 20.90 -0.95 16.21
C ASN A 341 21.40 -2.36 15.89
N ALA A 342 22.71 -2.50 15.69
CA ALA A 342 23.36 -3.79 15.48
C ALA A 342 23.61 -4.53 16.81
N ASN A 343 23.24 -5.81 16.89
CA ASN A 343 23.54 -6.67 18.01
C ASN A 343 25.01 -7.12 17.93
N LYS A 344 25.92 -6.29 18.44
CA LYS A 344 27.37 -6.48 18.33
C LYS A 344 27.86 -7.83 18.87
N HIS A 345 27.23 -8.32 19.95
CA HIS A 345 27.61 -9.59 20.54
C HIS A 345 27.39 -10.78 19.60
N THR A 346 26.23 -10.79 18.93
CA THR A 346 25.84 -11.83 17.98
C THR A 346 26.63 -11.73 16.67
N LEU A 347 26.96 -10.52 16.22
CA LEU A 347 27.50 -10.24 14.88
C LEU A 347 29.04 -10.27 14.79
N LYS A 348 29.74 -10.00 15.87
CA LYS A 348 31.21 -9.81 15.84
C LYS A 348 31.94 -11.04 15.31
N GLY A 349 32.71 -10.84 14.24
CA GLY A 349 33.54 -11.88 13.59
C GLY A 349 32.76 -12.85 12.71
N LYS A 350 31.48 -12.62 12.46
CA LYS A 350 30.59 -13.50 11.69
C LYS A 350 30.54 -13.16 10.22
N ASN A 351 30.33 -14.18 9.39
CA ASN A 351 29.93 -14.06 7.98
C ASN A 351 28.42 -14.25 7.89
N ILE A 352 27.70 -13.26 7.39
CA ILE A 352 26.24 -13.26 7.43
C ILE A 352 25.62 -13.20 6.04
N ILE A 353 24.44 -13.82 5.90
CA ILE A 353 23.49 -13.50 4.83
C ILE A 353 22.54 -12.46 5.39
N LEU A 354 22.52 -11.28 4.78
CA LEU A 354 21.60 -10.21 5.10
C LEU A 354 20.42 -10.27 4.12
N ILE A 355 19.18 -10.35 4.63
CA ILE A 355 17.96 -10.41 3.80
C ILE A 355 17.20 -9.10 3.91
N ASP A 356 16.86 -8.51 2.76
CA ASP A 356 15.95 -7.38 2.65
C ASP A 356 14.88 -7.63 1.57
N ASP A 357 13.80 -6.85 1.56
CA ASP A 357 12.71 -6.99 0.59
C ASP A 357 13.09 -6.43 -0.78
N SER A 358 13.65 -5.23 -0.84
CA SER A 358 13.91 -4.51 -2.11
C SER A 358 15.03 -3.48 -2.00
N ILE A 359 15.57 -3.05 -3.14
CA ILE A 359 16.49 -1.92 -3.24
C ILE A 359 15.90 -0.88 -4.20
N VAL A 360 15.73 0.35 -3.71
CA VAL A 360 15.25 1.50 -4.51
C VAL A 360 16.42 2.41 -4.90
N ARG A 361 16.95 3.18 -3.94
CA ARG A 361 18.11 4.07 -4.13
C ARG A 361 19.41 3.52 -3.54
N GLY A 362 19.33 2.63 -2.56
CA GLY A 362 20.44 1.97 -1.88
C GLY A 362 21.06 2.74 -0.72
N SER A 363 20.68 4.01 -0.45
CA SER A 363 21.31 4.84 0.58
C SER A 363 21.03 4.33 2.00
N THR A 364 19.84 3.82 2.26
CA THR A 364 19.48 3.19 3.56
C THR A 364 20.33 1.94 3.80
N LEU A 365 20.42 1.07 2.79
CA LEU A 365 21.24 -0.14 2.84
C LEU A 365 22.71 0.17 3.09
N THR A 366 23.30 1.13 2.37
CA THR A 366 24.70 1.54 2.59
C THR A 366 24.96 1.91 4.03
N ASN A 367 24.05 2.65 4.68
CA ASN A 367 24.23 3.02 6.10
C ASN A 367 24.05 1.81 7.05
N ILE A 368 23.16 0.87 6.73
CA ILE A 368 23.02 -0.39 7.49
C ILE A 368 24.29 -1.23 7.35
N ILE A 369 24.86 -1.33 6.15
CA ILE A 369 26.12 -2.05 5.92
C ILE A 369 27.27 -1.45 6.72
N VAL A 370 27.39 -0.13 6.75
CA VAL A 370 28.40 0.57 7.59
C VAL A 370 28.19 0.21 9.06
N MET A 371 26.96 0.27 9.56
CA MET A 371 26.64 -0.09 10.96
C MET A 371 27.01 -1.55 11.30
N LEU A 372 26.77 -2.49 10.37
CA LEU A 372 27.12 -3.91 10.56
C LEU A 372 28.65 -4.12 10.54
N LYS A 373 29.38 -3.43 9.66
CA LYS A 373 30.85 -3.45 9.64
C LYS A 373 31.44 -2.86 10.92
N ASP A 374 30.89 -1.75 11.43
CA ASP A 374 31.27 -1.14 12.70
C ASP A 374 30.97 -2.07 13.90
N ALA A 375 29.97 -2.96 13.76
CA ALA A 375 29.67 -4.00 14.74
C ALA A 375 30.63 -5.20 14.69
N GLY A 376 31.55 -5.24 13.69
CA GLY A 376 32.56 -6.26 13.52
C GLY A 376 32.12 -7.46 12.71
N VAL A 377 31.09 -7.33 11.85
CA VAL A 377 30.74 -8.35 10.83
C VAL A 377 31.89 -8.49 9.86
N LYS A 378 32.27 -9.73 9.54
CA LYS A 378 33.44 -10.05 8.71
C LYS A 378 33.09 -10.05 7.21
N GLU A 379 32.04 -10.77 6.82
CA GLU A 379 31.52 -10.80 5.46
C GLU A 379 30.00 -10.61 5.45
N ILE A 380 29.47 -9.85 4.47
CA ILE A 380 28.05 -9.56 4.30
C ILE A 380 27.62 -9.99 2.92
N HIS A 381 26.78 -11.01 2.84
CA HIS A 381 26.18 -11.51 1.61
C HIS A 381 24.73 -11.04 1.53
N LEU A 382 24.48 -9.93 0.79
CA LEU A 382 23.15 -9.34 0.68
C LEU A 382 22.29 -10.13 -0.32
N LYS A 383 21.09 -10.49 0.10
CA LYS A 383 20.06 -11.16 -0.70
C LYS A 383 18.79 -10.35 -0.66
N ILE A 384 18.27 -10.02 -1.82
CA ILE A 384 17.04 -9.22 -1.98
C ILE A 384 15.92 -10.11 -2.44
N SER A 385 14.83 -10.12 -1.67
CA SER A 385 13.68 -11.00 -1.89
C SER A 385 12.70 -10.50 -2.95
N SER A 386 13.13 -9.55 -3.79
CA SER A 386 12.46 -9.12 -5.01
C SER A 386 13.41 -9.06 -6.21
N PRO A 387 12.88 -9.00 -7.44
CA PRO A 387 13.66 -8.62 -8.60
C PRO A 387 14.16 -7.16 -8.51
N PRO A 388 15.18 -6.78 -9.32
CA PRO A 388 15.63 -5.39 -9.38
C PRO A 388 14.52 -4.44 -9.84
N ILE A 389 14.27 -3.35 -9.07
CA ILE A 389 13.30 -2.31 -9.42
C ILE A 389 13.93 -1.37 -10.44
N LYS A 390 13.44 -1.40 -11.69
CA LYS A 390 13.99 -0.67 -12.82
C LYS A 390 13.11 0.44 -13.36
N HIS A 391 11.80 0.40 -13.05
CA HIS A 391 10.80 1.31 -13.61
C HIS A 391 9.96 1.95 -12.52
N SER A 392 9.55 3.20 -12.74
CA SER A 392 8.64 3.91 -11.84
C SER A 392 7.24 3.31 -11.90
N CYS A 393 6.50 3.36 -10.81
CA CYS A 393 5.10 2.96 -10.79
C CYS A 393 4.20 4.15 -11.19
N PHE A 394 3.12 3.86 -11.95
CA PHE A 394 2.07 4.82 -12.30
C PHE A 394 0.72 4.46 -11.68
N TYR A 395 0.67 3.46 -10.79
CA TYR A 395 -0.56 2.84 -10.30
C TYR A 395 -0.75 2.96 -8.77
N GLY A 396 -0.20 4.01 -8.18
CA GLY A 396 -0.43 4.34 -6.76
C GLY A 396 0.64 3.83 -5.80
N ILE A 397 1.89 3.73 -6.28
CA ILE A 397 3.06 3.50 -5.43
C ILE A 397 4.02 4.66 -5.64
N ASP A 398 4.42 5.32 -4.54
CA ASP A 398 5.45 6.36 -4.59
C ASP A 398 6.80 5.72 -4.93
N THR A 399 7.16 5.80 -6.20
CA THR A 399 8.47 5.40 -6.69
C THR A 399 9.23 6.61 -7.19
N PRO A 400 10.54 6.67 -6.96
CA PRO A 400 11.38 7.68 -7.57
C PRO A 400 11.30 7.63 -9.12
N GLU A 401 11.67 8.74 -9.76
CA GLU A 401 11.89 8.71 -11.21
C GLU A 401 12.96 7.67 -11.59
N CYS A 402 12.87 7.10 -12.79
CA CYS A 402 13.81 6.06 -13.24
C CYS A 402 15.28 6.46 -13.11
N LYS A 403 15.60 7.77 -13.24
CA LYS A 403 16.96 8.29 -13.04
C LYS A 403 17.50 8.10 -11.61
N ASP A 404 16.61 8.00 -10.62
CA ASP A 404 16.93 7.84 -9.19
C ASP A 404 16.87 6.37 -8.72
N LEU A 405 16.36 5.46 -9.56
CA LEU A 405 16.34 4.03 -9.28
C LEU A 405 17.73 3.44 -9.54
N ILE A 406 18.37 2.89 -8.51
CA ILE A 406 19.74 2.37 -8.64
C ILE A 406 19.83 1.24 -9.67
N ALA A 407 18.86 0.31 -9.69
CA ALA A 407 18.86 -0.84 -10.60
C ALA A 407 18.41 -0.50 -12.04
N ALA A 408 17.86 0.71 -12.29
CA ALA A 408 17.63 1.20 -13.64
C ALA A 408 18.92 1.70 -14.30
N ASN A 409 19.90 2.16 -13.49
CA ASN A 409 21.09 2.87 -13.97
C ASN A 409 22.41 2.12 -13.73
N LYS A 410 22.40 1.07 -12.92
CA LYS A 410 23.58 0.33 -12.49
C LYS A 410 23.39 -1.17 -12.61
N SER A 411 24.43 -1.87 -12.99
CA SER A 411 24.49 -3.33 -12.95
C SER A 411 24.55 -3.85 -11.51
N VAL A 412 24.18 -5.09 -11.30
CA VAL A 412 24.26 -5.75 -9.98
C VAL A 412 25.67 -5.67 -9.38
N LYS A 413 26.71 -5.75 -10.23
CA LYS A 413 28.10 -5.62 -9.80
C LYS A 413 28.41 -4.21 -9.27
N GLU A 414 27.98 -3.16 -9.99
CA GLU A 414 28.15 -1.77 -9.53
C GLU A 414 27.35 -1.48 -8.26
N ILE A 415 26.11 -1.99 -8.17
CA ILE A 415 25.28 -1.85 -6.97
C ILE A 415 25.95 -2.49 -5.76
N LYS A 416 26.51 -3.71 -5.93
CA LYS A 416 27.30 -4.39 -4.90
C LYS A 416 28.46 -3.53 -4.40
N GLU A 417 29.20 -2.90 -5.31
CA GLU A 417 30.34 -2.02 -5.00
C GLU A 417 29.90 -0.74 -4.28
N ILE A 418 28.81 -0.11 -4.74
CA ILE A 418 28.24 1.12 -4.14
C ILE A 418 27.76 0.85 -2.70
N ILE A 419 27.03 -0.26 -2.48
CA ILE A 419 26.50 -0.63 -1.16
C ILE A 419 27.64 -1.13 -0.25
N GLY A 420 28.71 -1.70 -0.84
CA GLY A 420 29.88 -2.16 -0.11
C GLY A 420 29.71 -3.52 0.56
N VAL A 421 29.04 -4.47 -0.10
CA VAL A 421 28.85 -5.85 0.38
C VAL A 421 29.75 -6.84 -0.34
N ASP A 422 29.96 -8.03 0.20
CA ASP A 422 30.83 -9.06 -0.37
C ASP A 422 30.17 -9.83 -1.52
N SER A 423 28.85 -9.97 -1.48
CA SER A 423 28.05 -10.44 -2.61
C SER A 423 26.64 -9.84 -2.58
N LEU A 424 26.02 -9.74 -3.75
CA LEU A 424 24.64 -9.28 -3.93
C LEU A 424 23.92 -10.24 -4.88
N ALA A 425 22.70 -10.65 -4.52
CA ALA A 425 21.78 -11.34 -5.39
C ALA A 425 20.36 -10.86 -5.18
N PHE A 426 19.58 -10.85 -6.24
CA PHE A 426 18.15 -10.58 -6.25
C PHE A 426 17.40 -11.86 -6.60
N LEU A 427 16.18 -11.99 -6.11
CA LEU A 427 15.26 -13.01 -6.59
C LEU A 427 14.97 -12.77 -8.10
N SER A 428 14.85 -13.83 -8.88
CA SER A 428 14.41 -13.72 -10.26
C SER A 428 12.92 -13.35 -10.35
N ILE A 429 12.49 -12.81 -11.50
CA ILE A 429 11.07 -12.55 -11.74
C ILE A 429 10.27 -13.86 -11.75
N ASP A 430 10.81 -14.91 -12.34
CA ASP A 430 10.17 -16.24 -12.36
C ASP A 430 10.10 -16.85 -10.97
N GLY A 431 11.13 -16.67 -10.13
CA GLY A 431 11.12 -17.09 -8.73
C GLY A 431 10.05 -16.35 -7.92
N LEU A 432 9.84 -15.06 -8.17
CA LEU A 432 8.76 -14.31 -7.54
C LEU A 432 7.37 -14.85 -7.92
N TYR A 433 7.13 -15.08 -9.21
CA TYR A 433 5.89 -15.67 -9.71
C TYR A 433 5.65 -17.07 -9.16
N GLN A 434 6.70 -17.90 -9.10
CA GLN A 434 6.64 -19.24 -8.52
C GLN A 434 6.26 -19.19 -7.03
N ALA A 435 6.82 -18.25 -6.27
CA ALA A 435 6.47 -18.08 -4.85
C ALA A 435 5.02 -17.63 -4.65
N VAL A 436 4.52 -16.75 -5.50
CA VAL A 436 3.17 -16.19 -5.38
C VAL A 436 2.13 -17.16 -5.91
N LYS A 437 2.35 -17.82 -7.07
CA LYS A 437 1.32 -18.60 -7.76
C LYS A 437 1.69 -20.06 -8.04
N GLY A 438 2.94 -20.44 -7.86
CA GLY A 438 3.45 -21.78 -8.21
C GLY A 438 3.73 -21.96 -9.70
N GLU A 439 3.73 -20.87 -10.49
CA GLU A 439 3.93 -20.85 -11.93
C GLU A 439 5.00 -19.80 -12.29
N VAL A 440 5.66 -19.95 -13.42
CA VAL A 440 6.54 -18.91 -13.97
C VAL A 440 5.75 -17.78 -14.65
N ARG A 441 6.39 -16.63 -14.85
CA ARG A 441 5.80 -15.49 -15.56
C ARG A 441 5.40 -15.87 -16.99
N ASN A 442 4.18 -15.58 -17.37
CA ASN A 442 3.79 -15.62 -18.77
C ASN A 442 4.16 -14.28 -19.46
N ASN A 443 5.23 -14.30 -20.28
CA ASN A 443 5.73 -13.09 -20.93
C ASN A 443 4.78 -12.48 -21.96
N ALA A 444 3.88 -13.27 -22.57
CA ALA A 444 2.88 -12.75 -23.49
C ALA A 444 1.69 -12.10 -22.78
N ILE A 445 1.31 -12.66 -21.63
CA ILE A 445 0.14 -12.22 -20.85
C ILE A 445 0.49 -12.36 -19.36
N PRO A 446 1.22 -11.39 -18.75
CA PRO A 446 1.61 -11.46 -17.33
C PRO A 446 0.39 -11.63 -16.41
N GLN A 447 0.49 -12.50 -15.41
CA GLN A 447 -0.60 -12.80 -14.47
C GLN A 447 -0.79 -11.70 -13.42
N TYR A 448 0.22 -10.86 -13.22
CA TYR A 448 0.27 -9.75 -12.25
C TYR A 448 0.75 -8.46 -12.91
N CYS A 449 0.46 -7.32 -12.30
CA CYS A 449 1.20 -6.09 -12.57
C CYS A 449 2.59 -6.20 -11.91
N ASP A 450 3.61 -6.29 -12.71
CA ASP A 450 5.03 -6.36 -12.35
C ASP A 450 5.85 -5.25 -13.03
N ALA A 451 5.17 -4.19 -13.46
CA ALA A 451 5.74 -3.11 -14.28
C ALA A 451 6.97 -2.43 -13.65
N CYS A 452 7.04 -2.36 -12.32
CA CYS A 452 8.22 -1.82 -11.62
C CYS A 452 9.50 -2.63 -11.86
N PHE A 453 9.37 -3.92 -12.19
CA PHE A 453 10.51 -4.80 -12.53
C PHE A 453 10.74 -4.90 -14.03
N THR A 454 9.69 -4.99 -14.83
CA THR A 454 9.74 -5.35 -16.26
C THR A 454 9.51 -4.19 -17.23
N GLY A 455 8.76 -3.17 -16.81
CA GLY A 455 8.29 -2.09 -17.70
C GLY A 455 7.00 -2.43 -18.47
N ASP A 456 6.39 -3.60 -18.21
CA ASP A 456 5.13 -4.02 -18.85
C ASP A 456 3.94 -3.45 -18.06
N TYR A 457 3.41 -2.32 -18.51
CA TYR A 457 2.30 -1.62 -17.86
C TYR A 457 0.95 -2.09 -18.40
N PRO A 458 0.08 -2.72 -17.58
CA PRO A 458 -1.18 -3.33 -18.06
C PRO A 458 -2.22 -2.33 -18.55
N ILE A 459 -2.19 -1.07 -18.10
CA ILE A 459 -3.18 -0.02 -18.47
C ILE A 459 -2.52 1.10 -19.33
N GLY A 460 -1.20 1.04 -19.56
CA GLY A 460 -0.41 2.12 -20.18
C GLY A 460 0.28 3.01 -19.14
N LYS A 461 0.86 4.12 -19.64
CA LYS A 461 1.63 5.08 -18.84
C LYS A 461 0.94 6.43 -18.79
#